data_118863cbb48b757d596f9f5ce5a6412a
#
_entry.id   118863cbb48b757d596f9f5ce5a6412a
#
_cell.length_a   1.000
_cell.length_b   1.000
_cell.length_c   1.000
_cell.angle_alpha   90.00
_cell.angle_beta   90.00
_cell.angle_gamma   90.00
#
_symmetry.space_group_name_H-M   'P 1'
#
loop_
_entity.id
_entity.type
_entity.pdbx_description
1 polymer ?
#
loop_
_entity_poly.entity_id
_entity_poly.type
_entity_poly.pdbx_seq_one_letter_code
_entity_poly.pdbx_strand_id
1 'polypeptide(L)'
;IRRILLTRPAVEAGEKLGFLPGDLSQKVDPYLRPLYDALFEMLGFEKVEKLIERNVIEVAPLAYMRGRTLNDAFIILDESQNTTIEQMKMFLTRIGFNSKAVITGDVTQIDLPRNTKSGLRHAIEVLADVEEISFNFFHSEDVVRHPVVARIVNAYEAWEEAEQKRKAALAAERKREEQEQK
;
A
#
# COMPACT_ATOMS: atom_id res chain seq x y z
N ILE A 1 5.12 3.18 -24.83
CA ILE A 1 5.00 3.81 -23.50
C ILE A 1 5.63 5.19 -23.57
N ARG A 2 4.87 6.21 -23.21
CA ARG A 2 5.29 7.62 -23.30
C ARG A 2 5.47 8.27 -21.93
N ARG A 3 4.84 7.71 -20.86
CA ARG A 3 4.85 8.30 -19.54
C ARG A 3 4.85 7.25 -18.44
N ILE A 4 5.22 7.70 -17.26
CA ILE A 4 5.21 6.91 -16.03
C ILE A 4 4.21 7.57 -15.08
N LEU A 5 3.29 6.78 -14.56
CA LEU A 5 2.37 7.19 -13.51
C LEU A 5 2.68 6.43 -12.22
N LEU A 6 2.90 7.17 -11.16
CA LEU A 6 3.08 6.63 -9.82
C LEU A 6 1.91 7.06 -8.95
N THR A 7 1.26 6.12 -8.32
CA THR A 7 0.10 6.40 -7.46
C THR A 7 0.10 5.54 -6.20
N ARG A 8 -0.50 6.07 -5.18
CA ARG A 8 -0.75 5.41 -3.89
C ARG A 8 -2.18 5.71 -3.43
N PRO A 9 -2.85 4.78 -2.73
CA PRO A 9 -4.04 5.15 -1.98
C PRO A 9 -3.64 6.07 -0.82
N ALA A 10 -4.40 7.14 -0.63
CA ALA A 10 -4.23 8.00 0.54
C ALA A 10 -4.87 7.31 1.74
N VAL A 11 -4.04 6.81 2.66
CA VAL A 11 -4.49 6.20 3.91
C VAL A 11 -4.19 7.16 5.06
N GLU A 12 -5.22 7.45 5.83
CA GLU A 12 -5.12 8.29 7.02
C GLU A 12 -4.78 7.41 8.22
N ALA A 13 -3.50 7.27 8.53
CA ALA A 13 -3.06 6.59 9.76
C ALA A 13 -3.40 7.45 10.98
N GLY A 14 -4.64 7.36 11.45
CA GLY A 14 -5.13 8.01 12.64
C GLY A 14 -5.55 9.48 12.51
N GLU A 15 -5.29 10.13 11.39
CA GLU A 15 -5.70 11.51 11.10
C GLU A 15 -6.56 11.56 9.83
N LYS A 16 -7.67 12.26 9.90
CA LYS A 16 -8.50 12.49 8.71
C LYS A 16 -7.91 13.60 7.85
N LEU A 17 -7.85 13.40 6.53
CA LEU A 17 -7.35 14.39 5.57
C LEU A 17 -7.97 15.79 5.77
N GLY A 18 -9.23 15.84 6.19
CA GLY A 18 -9.94 17.10 6.47
C GLY A 18 -9.34 17.96 7.58
N PHE A 19 -8.54 17.38 8.47
CA PHE A 19 -7.89 18.09 9.58
C PHE A 19 -6.49 18.61 9.25
N LEU A 20 -5.90 18.23 8.13
CA LEU A 20 -4.60 18.74 7.70
C LEU A 20 -4.75 20.14 7.08
N PRO A 21 -3.83 21.08 7.39
CA PRO A 21 -3.86 22.41 6.78
C PRO A 21 -3.50 22.35 5.29
N GLY A 22 -4.07 23.25 4.52
CA GLY A 22 -3.78 23.39 3.09
C GLY A 22 -4.85 22.81 2.17
N ASP A 23 -4.60 22.90 0.86
CA ASP A 23 -5.45 22.28 -0.16
C ASP A 23 -5.26 20.74 -0.20
N LEU A 24 -6.06 20.07 -1.02
CA LEU A 24 -6.02 18.61 -1.12
C LEU A 24 -4.64 18.11 -1.57
N SER A 25 -3.98 18.81 -2.48
CA SER A 25 -2.63 18.46 -2.95
C SER A 25 -1.61 18.48 -1.82
N GLN A 26 -1.62 19.53 -0.99
CA GLN A 26 -0.75 19.64 0.17
C GLN A 26 -1.07 18.59 1.24
N LYS A 27 -2.37 18.29 1.47
CA LYS A 27 -2.80 17.28 2.44
C LYS A 27 -2.34 15.86 2.11
N VAL A 28 -2.25 15.51 0.82
CA VAL A 28 -1.83 14.17 0.37
C VAL A 28 -0.33 14.05 0.11
N ASP A 29 0.41 15.17 0.03
CA ASP A 29 1.85 15.16 -0.23
C ASP A 29 2.66 14.24 0.70
N PRO A 30 2.42 14.17 2.02
CA PRO A 30 3.11 13.23 2.90
C PRO A 30 2.95 11.76 2.50
N TYR A 31 1.82 11.38 1.94
CA TYR A 31 1.56 10.00 1.49
C TYR A 31 2.29 9.66 0.19
N LEU A 32 2.58 10.67 -0.62
CA LEU A 32 3.31 10.52 -1.89
C LEU A 32 4.81 10.71 -1.74
N ARG A 33 5.27 11.26 -0.64
CA ARG A 33 6.67 11.57 -0.39
C ARG A 33 7.63 10.41 -0.65
N PRO A 34 7.34 9.18 -0.21
CA PRO A 34 8.23 8.05 -0.49
C PRO A 34 8.43 7.77 -1.99
N LEU A 35 7.45 8.08 -2.83
CA LEU A 35 7.56 7.94 -4.29
C LEU A 35 8.51 9.00 -4.86
N TYR A 36 8.43 10.23 -4.40
CA TYR A 36 9.38 11.29 -4.78
C TYR A 36 10.80 10.98 -4.33
N ASP A 37 10.96 10.50 -3.09
CA ASP A 37 12.28 10.14 -2.55
C ASP A 37 12.95 9.06 -3.41
N ALA A 38 12.21 8.04 -3.82
CA ALA A 38 12.70 6.99 -4.69
C ALA A 38 13.10 7.54 -6.08
N LEU A 39 12.28 8.41 -6.66
CA LEU A 39 12.59 9.06 -7.93
C LEU A 39 13.86 9.91 -7.86
N PHE A 40 14.00 10.72 -6.81
CA PHE A 40 15.17 11.58 -6.62
C PHE A 40 16.44 10.76 -6.41
N GLU A 41 16.36 9.66 -5.68
CA GLU A 41 17.50 8.76 -5.49
C GLU A 41 17.95 8.10 -6.79
N MET A 42 17.00 7.63 -7.60
CA MET A 42 17.31 6.92 -8.83
C MET A 42 17.73 7.81 -10.00
N LEU A 43 17.13 8.98 -10.14
CA LEU A 43 17.26 9.84 -11.31
C LEU A 43 17.93 11.20 -11.04
N GLY A 44 18.01 11.61 -9.78
CA GLY A 44 18.44 12.95 -9.37
C GLY A 44 17.32 13.99 -9.46
N PHE A 45 17.44 15.01 -8.62
CA PHE A 45 16.39 16.02 -8.44
C PHE A 45 16.05 16.79 -9.72
N GLU A 46 17.07 17.30 -10.41
CA GLU A 46 16.88 18.12 -11.61
C GLU A 46 16.17 17.36 -12.75
N LYS A 47 16.55 16.10 -12.95
CA LYS A 47 15.98 15.27 -14.01
C LYS A 47 14.51 14.94 -13.71
N VAL A 48 14.21 14.60 -12.46
CA VAL A 48 12.82 14.33 -12.01
C VAL A 48 11.96 15.56 -12.21
N GLU A 49 12.44 16.72 -11.80
CA GLU A 49 11.72 18.00 -11.92
C GLU A 49 11.36 18.30 -13.40
N LYS A 50 12.32 18.15 -14.29
CA LYS A 50 12.09 18.31 -15.74
C LYS A 50 11.09 17.33 -16.31
N LEU A 51 11.15 16.05 -15.90
CA LEU A 51 10.25 15.02 -16.39
C LEU A 51 8.82 15.20 -15.87
N ILE A 52 8.65 15.69 -14.65
CA ILE A 52 7.34 16.08 -14.10
C ILE A 52 6.78 17.29 -14.86
N GLU A 53 7.59 18.31 -15.07
CA GLU A 53 7.19 19.51 -15.83
C GLU A 53 6.72 19.19 -17.25
N ARG A 54 7.35 18.21 -17.89
CA ARG A 54 6.99 17.73 -19.23
C ARG A 54 5.86 16.70 -19.25
N ASN A 55 5.28 16.39 -18.12
CA ASN A 55 4.26 15.35 -17.96
C ASN A 55 4.70 13.94 -18.40
N VAL A 56 6.00 13.66 -18.35
CA VAL A 56 6.56 12.33 -18.58
C VAL A 56 6.43 11.49 -17.31
N ILE A 57 6.63 12.10 -16.15
CA ILE A 57 6.36 11.49 -14.84
C ILE A 57 5.19 12.23 -14.19
N GLU A 58 4.20 11.47 -13.73
CA GLU A 58 3.11 11.96 -12.91
C GLU A 58 3.08 11.20 -11.59
N VAL A 59 3.03 11.92 -10.47
CA VAL A 59 2.85 11.34 -9.13
C VAL A 59 1.55 11.93 -8.57
N ALA A 60 0.57 11.09 -8.33
CA ALA A 60 -0.75 11.54 -7.90
C ALA A 60 -1.43 10.51 -6.98
N PRO A 61 -2.35 10.96 -6.11
CA PRO A 61 -3.19 10.07 -5.33
C PRO A 61 -4.05 9.19 -6.23
N LEU A 62 -4.35 7.98 -5.77
CA LEU A 62 -5.17 7.03 -6.50
C LEU A 62 -6.53 7.61 -6.94
N ALA A 63 -7.15 8.41 -6.09
CA ALA A 63 -8.44 9.04 -6.39
C ALA A 63 -8.43 9.92 -7.66
N TYR A 64 -7.27 10.44 -8.05
CA TYR A 64 -7.12 11.27 -9.26
C TYR A 64 -7.15 10.46 -10.56
N MET A 65 -7.12 9.15 -10.47
CA MET A 65 -7.19 8.26 -11.64
C MET A 65 -8.63 8.04 -12.12
N ARG A 66 -9.63 8.31 -11.29
CA ARG A 66 -11.04 8.11 -11.61
C ARG A 66 -11.45 8.86 -12.88
N GLY A 67 -12.16 8.16 -13.77
CA GLY A 67 -12.67 8.73 -15.02
C GLY A 67 -11.62 8.89 -16.12
N ARG A 68 -10.40 8.49 -15.90
CA ARG A 68 -9.30 8.56 -16.88
C ARG A 68 -9.15 7.26 -17.64
N THR A 69 -8.57 7.33 -18.83
CA THR A 69 -8.06 6.18 -19.58
C THR A 69 -6.56 6.37 -19.74
N LEU A 70 -5.79 5.42 -19.20
CA LEU A 70 -4.33 5.53 -19.12
C LEU A 70 -3.69 4.74 -20.27
N ASN A 71 -3.57 5.39 -21.42
CA ASN A 71 -2.91 4.83 -22.59
C ASN A 71 -1.42 5.16 -22.61
N ASP A 72 -0.62 4.32 -23.27
CA ASP A 72 0.80 4.53 -23.50
C ASP A 72 1.60 4.82 -22.21
N ALA A 73 1.21 4.21 -21.11
CA ALA A 73 1.73 4.50 -19.79
C ALA A 73 2.31 3.26 -19.11
N PHE A 74 3.37 3.47 -18.35
CA PHE A 74 3.84 2.54 -17.33
C PHE A 74 3.31 3.03 -15.98
N ILE A 75 2.47 2.22 -15.37
CA ILE A 75 1.69 2.62 -14.19
C ILE A 75 2.12 1.79 -13.00
N ILE A 76 2.47 2.45 -11.89
CA ILE A 76 2.80 1.78 -10.64
C ILE A 76 1.81 2.21 -9.58
N LEU A 77 1.05 1.26 -9.04
CA LEU A 77 0.24 1.42 -7.84
C LEU A 77 0.99 0.81 -6.66
N ASP A 78 1.46 1.66 -5.77
CA ASP A 78 2.19 1.27 -4.57
C ASP A 78 1.26 1.23 -3.35
N GLU A 79 1.62 0.43 -2.33
CA GLU A 79 0.82 0.25 -1.11
C GLU A 79 -0.63 -0.19 -1.39
N SER A 80 -0.82 -1.05 -2.38
CA SER A 80 -2.15 -1.42 -2.88
C SER A 80 -2.98 -2.27 -1.91
N GLN A 81 -2.38 -2.85 -0.85
CA GLN A 81 -3.10 -3.51 0.23
C GLN A 81 -4.07 -2.57 0.95
N ASN A 82 -3.81 -1.26 0.87
CA ASN A 82 -4.62 -0.21 1.47
C ASN A 82 -5.70 0.36 0.53
N THR A 83 -5.97 -0.30 -0.58
CA THR A 83 -7.14 -0.01 -1.40
C THR A 83 -8.36 -0.76 -0.88
N THR A 84 -9.53 -0.17 -1.05
CA THR A 84 -10.79 -0.90 -0.97
C THR A 84 -10.99 -1.72 -2.25
N ILE A 85 -11.96 -2.65 -2.23
CA ILE A 85 -12.32 -3.43 -3.43
C ILE A 85 -12.73 -2.50 -4.58
N GLU A 86 -13.52 -1.48 -4.29
CA GLU A 86 -13.97 -0.49 -5.28
C GLU A 86 -12.84 0.34 -5.85
N GLN A 87 -11.90 0.75 -5.01
CA GLN A 87 -10.71 1.50 -5.45
C GLN A 87 -9.82 0.68 -6.36
N MET A 88 -9.56 -0.58 -6.01
CA MET A 88 -8.78 -1.48 -6.85
C MET A 88 -9.45 -1.72 -8.19
N LYS A 89 -10.74 -2.00 -8.21
CA LYS A 89 -11.53 -2.17 -9.43
C LYS A 89 -11.51 -0.90 -10.28
N MET A 90 -11.71 0.25 -9.66
CA MET A 90 -11.62 1.54 -10.33
C MET A 90 -10.28 1.71 -11.01
N PHE A 91 -9.18 1.46 -10.30
CA PHE A 91 -7.83 1.59 -10.83
C PHE A 91 -7.56 0.64 -11.99
N LEU A 92 -7.84 -0.64 -11.83
CA LEU A 92 -7.59 -1.67 -12.84
C LEU A 92 -8.34 -1.39 -14.15
N THR A 93 -9.51 -0.81 -14.06
CA THR A 93 -10.33 -0.46 -15.23
C THR A 93 -9.92 0.85 -15.90
N ARG A 94 -8.87 1.54 -15.39
CA ARG A 94 -8.26 2.73 -16.05
C ARG A 94 -7.20 2.34 -17.07
N ILE A 95 -6.66 1.13 -16.98
CA ILE A 95 -5.58 0.66 -17.86
C ILE A 95 -6.05 0.70 -19.31
N GLY A 96 -5.35 1.46 -20.11
CA GLY A 96 -5.64 1.64 -21.52
C GLY A 96 -4.70 0.87 -22.45
N PHE A 97 -4.77 1.19 -23.73
CA PHE A 97 -3.95 0.53 -24.73
C PHE A 97 -2.47 0.87 -24.58
N ASN A 98 -1.62 -0.09 -24.91
CA ASN A 98 -0.16 0.03 -24.90
C ASN A 98 0.39 0.46 -23.53
N SER A 99 -0.28 0.03 -22.45
CA SER A 99 0.11 0.32 -21.09
C SER A 99 0.48 -0.94 -20.33
N LYS A 100 1.31 -0.77 -19.31
CA LYS A 100 1.68 -1.81 -18.35
C LYS A 100 1.46 -1.29 -16.95
N ALA A 101 0.77 -2.07 -16.14
CA ALA A 101 0.58 -1.76 -14.73
C ALA A 101 1.38 -2.73 -13.86
N VAL A 102 2.06 -2.17 -12.86
CA VAL A 102 2.72 -2.92 -11.79
C VAL A 102 2.03 -2.52 -10.49
N ILE A 103 1.50 -3.51 -9.79
CA ILE A 103 0.77 -3.32 -8.55
C ILE A 103 1.55 -3.98 -7.44
N THR A 104 1.99 -3.20 -6.47
CA THR A 104 2.78 -3.68 -5.35
C THR A 104 2.02 -3.51 -4.04
N GLY A 105 2.24 -4.42 -3.10
CA GLY A 105 1.63 -4.34 -1.79
C GLY A 105 2.09 -5.45 -0.86
N ASP A 106 1.79 -5.24 0.40
CA ASP A 106 2.06 -6.20 1.47
C ASP A 106 0.78 -6.45 2.26
N VAL A 107 0.19 -7.63 2.10
CA VAL A 107 -1.06 -8.01 2.76
C VAL A 107 -0.95 -8.15 4.29
N THR A 108 0.26 -8.10 4.84
CA THR A 108 0.51 -8.10 6.28
C THR A 108 0.46 -6.69 6.89
N GLN A 109 0.52 -5.65 6.06
CA GLN A 109 0.57 -4.24 6.47
C GLN A 109 -0.70 -3.46 6.05
N ILE A 110 -1.86 -4.03 6.32
CA ILE A 110 -3.15 -3.40 5.97
C ILE A 110 -3.55 -2.41 7.06
N ASP A 111 -3.66 -1.12 6.68
CA ASP A 111 -4.04 0.00 7.55
C ASP A 111 -5.48 0.48 7.32
N LEU A 112 -6.28 -0.34 6.67
CA LEU A 112 -7.70 -0.05 6.45
C LEU A 112 -8.53 -0.19 7.75
N PRO A 113 -9.69 0.48 7.85
CA PRO A 113 -10.62 0.27 8.95
C PRO A 113 -10.99 -1.21 9.12
N ARG A 114 -11.27 -1.63 10.37
CA ARG A 114 -11.45 -3.03 10.77
C ARG A 114 -12.38 -3.87 9.89
N ASN A 115 -13.43 -3.27 9.36
CA ASN A 115 -14.46 -3.98 8.60
C ASN A 115 -14.31 -3.79 7.07
N THR A 116 -13.19 -3.23 6.63
CA THR A 116 -12.93 -2.97 5.22
C THR A 116 -12.00 -4.02 4.66
N LYS A 117 -12.44 -4.72 3.62
CA LYS A 117 -11.62 -5.71 2.92
C LYS A 117 -10.57 -5.03 2.06
N SER A 118 -9.36 -5.56 2.06
CA SER A 118 -8.29 -5.11 1.16
C SER A 118 -8.62 -5.46 -0.30
N GLY A 119 -8.55 -4.45 -1.16
CA GLY A 119 -8.72 -4.62 -2.59
C GLY A 119 -7.65 -5.51 -3.22
N LEU A 120 -6.42 -5.48 -2.70
CA LEU A 120 -5.34 -6.36 -3.16
C LEU A 120 -5.64 -7.83 -2.86
N ARG A 121 -6.04 -8.15 -1.63
CA ARG A 121 -6.42 -9.53 -1.27
C ARG A 121 -7.56 -10.04 -2.13
N HIS A 122 -8.55 -9.23 -2.34
CA HIS A 122 -9.71 -9.57 -3.18
C HIS A 122 -9.30 -9.76 -4.65
N ALA A 123 -8.43 -8.88 -5.18
CA ALA A 123 -7.96 -8.97 -6.55
C ALA A 123 -7.17 -10.26 -6.81
N ILE A 124 -6.34 -10.71 -5.87
CA ILE A 124 -5.59 -11.97 -5.97
C ILE A 124 -6.54 -13.15 -6.18
N GLU A 125 -7.68 -13.17 -5.50
CA GLU A 125 -8.68 -14.23 -5.65
C GLU A 125 -9.47 -14.09 -6.97
N VAL A 126 -9.98 -12.90 -7.25
CA VAL A 126 -10.89 -12.65 -8.38
C VAL A 126 -10.19 -12.75 -9.72
N LEU A 127 -8.93 -12.32 -9.78
CA LEU A 127 -8.17 -12.21 -11.03
C LEU A 127 -7.20 -13.37 -11.26
N ALA A 128 -7.25 -14.41 -10.45
CA ALA A 128 -6.32 -15.56 -10.52
C ALA A 128 -6.28 -16.21 -11.90
N ASP A 129 -7.41 -16.28 -12.60
CA ASP A 129 -7.56 -16.93 -13.90
C ASP A 129 -7.52 -15.97 -15.10
N VAL A 130 -7.19 -14.70 -14.87
CA VAL A 130 -7.02 -13.72 -15.97
C VAL A 130 -5.62 -13.89 -16.55
N GLU A 131 -5.54 -14.37 -17.78
CA GLU A 131 -4.29 -14.79 -18.43
C GLU A 131 -3.24 -13.66 -18.55
N GLU A 132 -3.69 -12.43 -18.76
CA GLU A 132 -2.84 -11.26 -18.93
C GLU A 132 -2.27 -10.71 -17.62
N ILE A 133 -2.69 -11.28 -16.48
CA ILE A 133 -2.24 -10.86 -15.14
C ILE A 133 -1.30 -11.91 -14.55
N SER A 134 -0.11 -11.49 -14.18
CA SER A 134 0.89 -12.31 -13.51
C SER A 134 0.99 -11.92 -12.02
N PHE A 135 0.98 -12.91 -11.16
CA PHE A 135 1.17 -12.74 -9.72
C PHE A 135 2.55 -13.23 -9.30
N ASN A 136 3.29 -12.39 -8.59
CA ASN A 136 4.61 -12.70 -8.06
C ASN A 136 4.59 -12.50 -6.55
N PHE A 137 4.86 -13.54 -5.79
CA PHE A 137 4.87 -13.51 -4.34
C PHE A 137 6.30 -13.54 -3.82
N PHE A 138 6.62 -12.58 -2.97
CA PHE A 138 7.90 -12.53 -2.26
C PHE A 138 7.72 -13.10 -0.85
N HIS A 139 8.77 -13.72 -0.36
CA HIS A 139 8.86 -14.32 0.95
C HIS A 139 9.87 -13.59 1.83
N SER A 140 9.93 -13.92 3.12
CA SER A 140 10.84 -13.29 4.07
C SER A 140 12.31 -13.32 3.64
N GLU A 141 12.72 -14.36 2.95
CA GLU A 141 14.08 -14.52 2.40
C GLU A 141 14.41 -13.53 1.26
N ASP A 142 13.40 -13.01 0.58
CA ASP A 142 13.54 -12.03 -0.51
C ASP A 142 13.68 -10.59 0.00
N VAL A 143 13.45 -10.38 1.29
CA VAL A 143 13.47 -9.03 1.88
C VAL A 143 14.89 -8.53 2.06
N VAL A 144 15.20 -7.39 1.42
CA VAL A 144 16.48 -6.71 1.58
C VAL A 144 16.30 -5.55 2.57
N ARG A 145 16.96 -5.65 3.71
CA ARG A 145 16.90 -4.65 4.79
C ARG A 145 18.27 -4.42 5.38
N HIS A 146 18.45 -3.24 5.96
CA HIS A 146 19.63 -3.01 6.82
C HIS A 146 19.61 -4.01 7.98
N PRO A 147 20.73 -4.65 8.33
CA PRO A 147 20.77 -5.68 9.39
C PRO A 147 20.19 -5.22 10.74
N VAL A 148 20.39 -3.95 11.10
CA VAL A 148 19.80 -3.37 12.33
C VAL A 148 18.27 -3.36 12.25
N VAL A 149 17.70 -2.99 11.10
CA VAL A 149 16.24 -2.98 10.91
C VAL A 149 15.66 -4.39 11.05
N ALA A 150 16.31 -5.39 10.47
CA ALA A 150 15.87 -6.78 10.63
C ALA A 150 15.85 -7.21 12.11
N ARG A 151 16.88 -6.85 12.89
CA ARG A 151 16.93 -7.12 14.32
C ARG A 151 15.85 -6.37 15.11
N ILE A 152 15.56 -5.14 14.75
CA ILE A 152 14.48 -4.35 15.36
C ILE A 152 13.12 -5.02 15.11
N VAL A 153 12.83 -5.38 13.88
CA VAL A 153 11.57 -6.05 13.53
C VAL A 153 11.41 -7.35 14.30
N ASN A 154 12.43 -8.21 14.32
CA ASN A 154 12.41 -9.46 15.05
C ASN A 154 12.20 -9.26 16.57
N ALA A 155 12.77 -8.21 17.14
CA ALA A 155 12.58 -7.89 18.56
C ALA A 155 11.13 -7.49 18.87
N TYR A 156 10.50 -6.68 18.03
CA TYR A 156 9.08 -6.32 18.18
C TYR A 156 8.16 -7.54 18.01
N GLU A 157 8.38 -8.35 17.00
CA GLU A 157 7.61 -9.58 16.76
C GLU A 157 7.68 -10.54 17.96
N ALA A 158 8.87 -10.77 18.50
CA ALA A 158 9.05 -11.61 19.68
C ALA A 158 8.32 -11.05 20.90
N TRP A 159 8.33 -9.74 21.09
CA TRP A 159 7.62 -9.10 22.19
C TRP A 159 6.09 -9.21 22.02
N GLU A 160 5.57 -8.99 20.82
CA GLU A 160 4.16 -9.12 20.51
C GLU A 160 3.63 -10.54 20.73
N GLU A 161 4.40 -11.56 20.31
CA GLU A 161 4.06 -12.96 20.55
C GLU A 161 4.00 -13.29 22.05
N ALA A 162 4.99 -12.81 22.80
CA ALA A 162 5.01 -13.01 24.26
C ALA A 162 3.83 -12.34 24.95
N GLU A 163 3.47 -11.13 24.52
CA GLU A 163 2.34 -10.37 25.05
C GLU A 163 0.99 -11.05 24.73
N GLN A 164 0.83 -11.59 23.51
CA GLN A 164 -0.36 -12.34 23.13
C GLN A 164 -0.52 -13.61 23.95
N LYS A 165 0.57 -14.36 24.17
CA LYS A 165 0.57 -15.56 25.00
C LYS A 165 0.20 -15.23 26.46
N ARG A 166 0.72 -14.14 27.00
CA ARG A 166 0.40 -13.67 28.34
C ARG A 166 -1.07 -13.30 28.49
N LYS A 167 -1.63 -12.56 27.51
CA LYS A 167 -3.04 -12.19 27.50
C LYS A 167 -3.96 -13.40 27.38
N ALA A 168 -3.59 -14.37 26.55
CA ALA A 168 -4.35 -15.61 26.40
C ALA A 168 -4.34 -16.45 27.69
N ALA A 169 -3.20 -16.55 28.37
CA ALA A 169 -3.09 -17.25 29.65
C ALA A 169 -3.96 -16.61 30.74
N LEU A 170 -3.93 -15.28 30.86
CA LEU A 170 -4.77 -14.53 31.82
C LEU A 170 -6.26 -14.70 31.53
N ALA A 171 -6.65 -14.70 30.25
CA ALA A 171 -8.04 -14.90 29.86
C ALA A 171 -8.52 -16.34 30.16
N ALA A 172 -7.66 -17.31 30.00
CA ALA A 172 -7.95 -18.71 30.32
C ALA A 172 -8.10 -18.92 31.85
N GLU A 173 -7.25 -18.25 32.63
CA GLU A 173 -7.32 -18.31 34.10
C GLU A 173 -8.62 -17.72 34.63
N ARG A 174 -9.01 -16.52 34.17
CA ARG A 174 -10.29 -15.89 34.53
C ARG A 174 -11.50 -16.76 34.20
N LYS A 175 -11.49 -17.42 33.04
CA LYS A 175 -12.58 -18.34 32.67
C LYS A 175 -12.67 -19.57 33.58
N ARG A 176 -11.55 -20.09 34.08
CA ARG A 176 -11.52 -21.18 35.04
C ARG A 176 -12.10 -20.77 36.39
N GLU A 177 -11.69 -19.60 36.90
CA GLU A 177 -12.20 -19.04 38.14
C GLU A 177 -13.71 -18.80 38.09
N GLU A 178 -14.24 -18.28 36.95
CA GLU A 178 -15.68 -18.07 36.75
C GLU A 178 -16.48 -19.39 36.68
N GLN A 179 -15.85 -20.48 36.23
CA GLN A 179 -16.49 -21.80 36.19
C GLN A 179 -16.49 -22.49 37.56
N GLU A 180 -15.46 -22.27 38.36
CA GLU A 180 -15.36 -22.83 39.72
C GLU A 180 -16.29 -22.15 40.74
N GLN A 181 -16.76 -20.96 40.44
CA GLN A 181 -17.70 -20.18 41.27
C GLN A 181 -19.20 -20.45 40.98
N LYS A 182 -19.50 -21.31 39.98
CA LYS A 182 -20.86 -21.74 39.63
C LYS A 182 -21.18 -23.12 40.13
#